data_39d01e699283f80c500d4e74bbfae34e
#
_entry.id   39d01e699283f80c500d4e74bbfae34e
#
_cell.length_a   1.000
_cell.length_b   1.000
_cell.length_c   1.000
_cell.angle_alpha   90.00
_cell.angle_beta   90.00
_cell.angle_gamma   90.00
#
_symmetry.space_group_name_H-M   'P 1'
#
loop_
_entity.id
_entity.type
_entity.pdbx_description
1 polymer ?
#
loop_
_entity_poly.entity_id
_entity_poly.type
_entity_poly.pdbx_seq_one_letter_code
_entity_poly.pdbx_strand_id
1 'polypeptide(L)'
;MEGEHVLICVAWPYANGPLHLGHVAGCYLPPDIQYRFERAMGNKVLMVSGSDEHGTPITVTAETQGITPQQVVDQYHAINKEALIALGCGWANTLDGRGPEYGGALFNRTSDGEHKRMVQENFSALEVGGFFERKTTEQYYEVNSDGTGRFLPDRYVEGTCPVCAAEGARGDQCDACGATYEAVELKDPVSKMNPSARIEIRETDHLFYRLDLFQKVLEQHANSQQGIWKSNVKSMTKNWLDMGLQPRAVTRDLEWGIPVPLDGDDWSGKCVYVWFE
;
A
#
# COMPACT_ATOMS: atom_id res chain seq x y z
N MET A 1 -5.74 -13.36 37.29
CA MET A 1 -6.30 -13.68 35.95
C MET A 1 -5.16 -13.46 34.96
N GLU A 2 -4.86 -14.43 34.11
CA GLU A 2 -3.93 -14.17 33.00
C GLU A 2 -4.59 -13.15 32.08
N GLY A 3 -3.84 -12.06 31.76
CA GLY A 3 -4.34 -11.03 30.85
C GLY A 3 -4.58 -11.58 29.45
N GLU A 4 -5.48 -10.95 28.71
CA GLU A 4 -5.75 -11.32 27.32
C GLU A 4 -4.56 -10.94 26.41
N HIS A 5 -4.46 -11.60 25.25
CA HIS A 5 -3.51 -11.22 24.21
C HIS A 5 -4.22 -10.24 23.26
N VAL A 6 -3.64 -9.05 23.13
CA VAL A 6 -4.19 -7.97 22.30
C VAL A 6 -3.18 -7.59 21.22
N LEU A 7 -3.59 -7.67 19.96
CA LEU A 7 -2.82 -7.20 18.81
C LEU A 7 -3.42 -5.87 18.32
N ILE A 8 -2.60 -4.82 18.26
CA ILE A 8 -2.97 -3.52 17.73
C ILE A 8 -2.20 -3.30 16.42
N CYS A 9 -2.92 -3.38 15.30
CA CYS A 9 -2.36 -3.10 13.99
C CYS A 9 -2.63 -1.64 13.61
N VAL A 10 -1.55 -0.89 13.37
CA VAL A 10 -1.61 0.54 13.02
C VAL A 10 -1.20 0.71 11.58
N ALA A 11 -1.91 1.56 10.85
CA ALA A 11 -1.59 1.83 9.45
C ALA A 11 -0.15 2.34 9.30
N TRP A 12 0.48 1.94 8.19
CA TRP A 12 1.86 2.30 7.86
C TRP A 12 1.86 3.51 6.94
N PRO A 13 2.52 4.63 7.30
CA PRO A 13 2.63 5.78 6.43
C PRO A 13 3.64 5.54 5.31
N TYR A 14 3.39 6.09 4.14
CA TYR A 14 4.42 6.18 3.13
C TYR A 14 5.62 6.98 3.62
N ALA A 15 6.83 6.42 3.45
CA ALA A 15 8.07 7.08 3.82
C ALA A 15 8.54 8.05 2.70
N ASN A 16 7.66 8.95 2.26
CA ASN A 16 7.94 9.95 1.21
C ASN A 16 7.83 11.40 1.70
N GLY A 17 7.60 11.59 2.98
CA GLY A 17 7.45 12.89 3.62
C GLY A 17 7.37 12.79 5.14
N PRO A 18 7.48 13.91 5.85
CA PRO A 18 7.32 13.94 7.30
C PRO A 18 5.86 13.75 7.70
N LEU A 19 5.62 13.18 8.89
CA LEU A 19 4.29 13.13 9.48
C LEU A 19 3.77 14.54 9.76
N HIS A 20 2.51 14.77 9.46
CA HIS A 20 1.81 15.99 9.83
C HIS A 20 0.79 15.74 10.95
N LEU A 21 0.22 16.79 11.50
CA LEU A 21 -0.71 16.72 12.64
C LEU A 21 -1.90 15.76 12.40
N GLY A 22 -2.40 15.67 11.14
CA GLY A 22 -3.47 14.75 10.78
C GLY A 22 -3.07 13.28 10.92
N HIS A 23 -1.84 12.93 10.55
CA HIS A 23 -1.29 11.58 10.78
C HIS A 23 -1.21 11.28 12.29
N VAL A 24 -0.64 12.20 13.04
CA VAL A 24 -0.45 12.04 14.49
C VAL A 24 -1.79 11.86 15.21
N ALA A 25 -2.72 12.79 15.02
CA ALA A 25 -4.00 12.79 15.72
C ALA A 25 -4.96 11.69 15.26
N GLY A 26 -4.95 11.36 13.95
CA GLY A 26 -5.90 10.42 13.37
C GLY A 26 -5.43 8.97 13.33
N CYS A 27 -4.11 8.74 13.21
CA CYS A 27 -3.57 7.42 12.96
C CYS A 27 -2.71 6.88 14.12
N TYR A 28 -1.88 7.71 14.76
CA TYR A 28 -0.86 7.21 15.70
C TYR A 28 -1.20 7.36 17.17
N LEU A 29 -1.80 8.47 17.60
CA LEU A 29 -2.18 8.67 18.99
C LEU A 29 -3.31 7.75 19.46
N PRO A 30 -4.40 7.50 18.70
CA PRO A 30 -5.47 6.63 19.19
C PRO A 30 -4.99 5.19 19.48
N PRO A 31 -4.23 4.50 18.62
CA PRO A 31 -3.70 3.19 18.95
C PRO A 31 -2.66 3.21 20.08
N ASP A 32 -1.87 4.28 20.23
CA ASP A 32 -0.94 4.41 21.36
C ASP A 32 -1.71 4.52 22.69
N ILE A 33 -2.81 5.26 22.73
CA ILE A 33 -3.71 5.33 23.89
C ILE A 33 -4.27 3.95 24.21
N GLN A 34 -4.74 3.22 23.20
CA GLN A 34 -5.25 1.85 23.37
C GLN A 34 -4.16 0.91 23.89
N TYR A 35 -2.96 0.97 23.32
CA TYR A 35 -1.81 0.19 23.75
C TYR A 35 -1.50 0.40 25.24
N ARG A 36 -1.48 1.65 25.70
CA ARG A 36 -1.24 1.98 27.11
C ARG A 36 -2.36 1.53 28.02
N PHE A 37 -3.60 1.68 27.57
CA PHE A 37 -4.78 1.26 28.32
C PHE A 37 -4.78 -0.26 28.52
N GLU A 38 -4.61 -1.03 27.46
CA GLU A 38 -4.61 -2.50 27.53
C GLU A 38 -3.47 -3.03 28.43
N ARG A 39 -2.30 -2.42 28.36
CA ARG A 39 -1.20 -2.76 29.28
C ARG A 39 -1.51 -2.42 30.73
N ALA A 40 -2.15 -1.31 30.98
CA ALA A 40 -2.56 -0.91 32.33
C ALA A 40 -3.64 -1.86 32.91
N MET A 41 -4.45 -2.46 32.05
CA MET A 41 -5.41 -3.50 32.42
C MET A 41 -4.77 -4.86 32.67
N GLY A 42 -3.45 -5.02 32.46
CA GLY A 42 -2.72 -6.26 32.67
C GLY A 42 -2.71 -7.21 31.47
N ASN A 43 -3.15 -6.74 30.30
CA ASN A 43 -3.14 -7.53 29.07
C ASN A 43 -1.74 -7.60 28.48
N LYS A 44 -1.47 -8.69 27.72
CA LYS A 44 -0.26 -8.84 26.89
C LYS A 44 -0.50 -8.20 25.54
N VAL A 45 0.19 -7.09 25.25
CA VAL A 45 -0.12 -6.26 24.07
C VAL A 45 1.04 -6.22 23.11
N LEU A 46 0.77 -6.52 21.84
CA LEU A 46 1.66 -6.23 20.73
C LEU A 46 1.04 -5.14 19.85
N MET A 47 1.75 -4.02 19.70
CA MET A 47 1.37 -2.96 18.76
C MET A 47 2.36 -2.94 17.60
N VAL A 48 1.86 -3.01 16.38
CA VAL A 48 2.68 -3.06 15.16
C VAL A 48 2.35 -1.93 14.21
N SER A 49 3.38 -1.29 13.69
CA SER A 49 3.36 -0.33 12.59
C SER A 49 4.72 -0.31 11.91
N GLY A 50 4.93 0.61 11.01
CA GLY A 50 6.20 0.80 10.31
C GLY A 50 6.08 1.83 9.22
N SER A 51 7.09 1.90 8.35
CA SER A 51 7.09 2.72 7.16
C SER A 51 6.69 1.89 5.95
N ASP A 52 5.69 2.35 5.21
CA ASP A 52 5.40 1.88 3.86
C ASP A 52 6.43 2.50 2.91
N GLU A 53 7.31 1.68 2.35
CA GLU A 53 8.52 2.13 1.67
C GLU A 53 8.55 1.83 0.17
N HIS A 54 7.50 1.20 -0.35
CA HIS A 54 7.40 0.85 -1.75
C HIS A 54 6.31 1.67 -2.50
N GLY A 55 6.22 1.44 -3.81
CA GLY A 55 5.21 2.06 -4.65
C GLY A 55 5.56 3.45 -5.19
N THR A 56 4.66 3.96 -6.02
CA THR A 56 4.84 5.18 -6.81
C THR A 56 5.07 6.46 -5.99
N PRO A 57 4.51 6.66 -4.77
CA PRO A 57 4.80 7.85 -3.99
C PRO A 57 6.29 8.01 -3.65
N ILE A 58 6.99 6.90 -3.41
CA ILE A 58 8.42 6.90 -3.09
C ILE A 58 9.24 7.23 -4.34
N THR A 59 8.97 6.56 -5.46
CA THR A 59 9.73 6.75 -6.71
C THR A 59 9.54 8.16 -7.27
N VAL A 60 8.32 8.72 -7.24
CA VAL A 60 8.06 10.11 -7.63
C VAL A 60 8.84 11.09 -6.75
N THR A 61 8.87 10.87 -5.44
CA THR A 61 9.66 11.72 -4.52
C THR A 61 11.16 11.62 -4.83
N ALA A 62 11.67 10.41 -5.06
CA ALA A 62 13.06 10.14 -5.40
C ALA A 62 13.47 10.89 -6.69
N GLU A 63 12.70 10.74 -7.76
CA GLU A 63 12.95 11.42 -9.03
C GLU A 63 12.88 12.95 -8.89
N THR A 64 11.90 13.47 -8.15
CA THR A 64 11.76 14.91 -7.92
C THR A 64 12.95 15.50 -7.14
N GLN A 65 13.50 14.72 -6.20
CA GLN A 65 14.64 15.16 -5.38
C GLN A 65 16.00 14.80 -6.01
N GLY A 66 16.04 14.02 -7.07
CA GLY A 66 17.27 13.56 -7.73
C GLY A 66 18.11 12.61 -6.86
N ILE A 67 17.45 11.80 -6.03
CA ILE A 67 18.07 10.80 -5.13
C ILE A 67 17.46 9.42 -5.37
N THR A 68 18.04 8.37 -4.77
CA THR A 68 17.51 7.02 -4.91
C THR A 68 16.26 6.80 -4.03
N PRO A 69 15.34 5.90 -4.40
CA PRO A 69 14.22 5.51 -3.55
C PRO A 69 14.67 5.06 -2.15
N GLN A 70 15.78 4.33 -2.04
CA GLN A 70 16.35 3.91 -0.76
C GLN A 70 16.72 5.12 0.12
N GLN A 71 17.34 6.15 -0.46
CA GLN A 71 17.69 7.36 0.29
C GLN A 71 16.45 8.11 0.78
N VAL A 72 15.38 8.15 -0.01
CA VAL A 72 14.09 8.74 0.40
C VAL A 72 13.55 8.02 1.64
N VAL A 73 13.42 6.69 1.56
CA VAL A 73 12.81 5.91 2.66
C VAL A 73 13.67 5.90 3.91
N ASP A 74 15.01 5.86 3.79
CA ASP A 74 15.92 5.96 4.93
C ASP A 74 15.76 7.30 5.67
N GLN A 75 15.68 8.38 4.92
CA GLN A 75 15.47 9.72 5.48
C GLN A 75 14.14 9.84 6.21
N TYR A 76 13.02 9.48 5.55
CA TYR A 76 11.70 9.71 6.12
C TYR A 76 11.29 8.67 7.16
N HIS A 77 11.81 7.44 7.07
CA HIS A 77 11.68 6.48 8.17
C HIS A 77 12.27 7.04 9.47
N ALA A 78 13.50 7.56 9.41
CA ALA A 78 14.17 8.14 10.57
C ALA A 78 13.39 9.33 11.15
N ILE A 79 13.04 10.31 10.30
CA ILE A 79 12.30 11.52 10.70
C ILE A 79 10.95 11.14 11.36
N ASN A 80 10.21 10.23 10.74
CA ASN A 80 8.88 9.83 11.22
C ASN A 80 8.98 9.07 12.55
N LYS A 81 9.94 8.17 12.67
CA LYS A 81 10.20 7.43 13.91
C LYS A 81 10.61 8.38 15.05
N GLU A 82 11.52 9.30 14.79
CA GLU A 82 11.94 10.32 15.77
C GLU A 82 10.79 11.21 16.23
N ALA A 83 9.90 11.62 15.30
CA ALA A 83 8.73 12.40 15.63
C ALA A 83 7.78 11.64 16.58
N LEU A 84 7.53 10.34 16.32
CA LEU A 84 6.70 9.50 17.19
C LEU A 84 7.36 9.27 18.56
N ILE A 85 8.67 9.13 18.61
CA ILE A 85 9.45 9.04 19.85
C ILE A 85 9.34 10.35 20.66
N ALA A 86 9.51 11.48 20.01
CA ALA A 86 9.41 12.80 20.66
C ALA A 86 8.01 13.08 21.24
N LEU A 87 6.98 12.53 20.61
CA LEU A 87 5.60 12.56 21.13
C LEU A 87 5.36 11.58 22.28
N GLY A 88 6.35 10.75 22.60
CA GLY A 88 6.24 9.75 23.65
C GLY A 88 5.35 8.56 23.28
N CYS A 89 5.08 8.31 22.00
CA CYS A 89 4.35 7.12 21.57
C CYS A 89 5.07 5.83 21.93
N GLY A 90 4.33 4.74 22.13
CA GLY A 90 4.86 3.46 22.63
C GLY A 90 5.99 2.85 21.79
N TRP A 91 6.10 3.24 20.53
CA TRP A 91 7.24 2.85 19.66
C TRP A 91 8.60 3.41 20.10
N ALA A 92 8.60 4.42 20.99
CA ALA A 92 9.82 4.86 21.65
C ALA A 92 10.47 3.76 22.49
N ASN A 93 9.65 2.89 23.05
CA ASN A 93 10.06 1.80 23.94
C ASN A 93 9.95 0.45 23.23
N THR A 94 10.62 0.32 22.08
CA THR A 94 10.76 -0.95 21.40
C THR A 94 11.39 -1.95 22.35
N LEU A 95 10.55 -2.85 22.88
CA LEU A 95 10.97 -3.88 23.83
C LEU A 95 11.61 -3.25 25.09
N ASP A 96 10.86 -3.10 26.14
CA ASP A 96 11.32 -2.63 27.46
C ASP A 96 12.29 -3.60 28.15
N GLY A 97 13.07 -4.36 27.35
CA GLY A 97 14.01 -5.39 27.80
C GLY A 97 13.34 -6.68 28.30
N ARG A 98 12.02 -6.72 28.31
CA ARG A 98 11.24 -7.93 28.56
C ARG A 98 11.01 -8.61 27.22
N GLY A 99 11.11 -9.92 27.15
CA GLY A 99 10.97 -10.68 25.91
C GLY A 99 9.60 -10.49 25.21
N PRO A 100 9.45 -10.97 23.98
CA PRO A 100 8.23 -10.85 23.19
C PRO A 100 7.00 -11.44 23.88
N GLU A 101 7.17 -12.32 24.85
CA GLU A 101 6.10 -12.91 25.65
C GLU A 101 5.35 -11.88 26.52
N TYR A 102 5.91 -10.72 26.76
CA TYR A 102 5.27 -9.63 27.50
C TYR A 102 4.62 -8.58 26.61
N GLY A 103 4.68 -8.78 25.27
CA GLY A 103 4.24 -7.81 24.30
C GLY A 103 5.26 -6.70 24.06
N GLY A 104 4.89 -5.72 23.26
CA GLY A 104 5.77 -4.62 22.89
C GLY A 104 5.20 -3.78 21.78
N ALA A 105 6.00 -2.87 21.23
CA ALA A 105 5.67 -2.09 20.07
C ALA A 105 6.78 -2.20 19.02
N LEU A 106 6.40 -2.53 17.79
CA LEU A 106 7.31 -2.68 16.67
C LEU A 106 7.02 -1.58 15.63
N PHE A 107 8.07 -0.90 15.19
CA PHE A 107 8.02 0.05 14.09
C PHE A 107 9.04 -0.39 13.04
N ASN A 108 8.56 -1.18 12.07
CA ASN A 108 9.38 -1.85 11.07
C ASN A 108 9.40 -1.10 9.72
N ARG A 109 9.93 -1.75 8.70
CA ARG A 109 10.07 -1.23 7.33
C ARG A 109 9.61 -2.29 6.35
N THR A 110 8.83 -1.90 5.31
CA THR A 110 8.47 -2.85 4.25
C THR A 110 9.66 -3.19 3.34
N SER A 111 10.70 -2.35 3.30
CA SER A 111 11.96 -2.65 2.59
C SER A 111 12.91 -3.61 3.33
N ASP A 112 12.53 -4.06 4.53
CA ASP A 112 13.33 -5.03 5.29
C ASP A 112 13.39 -6.39 4.59
N GLY A 113 14.55 -7.04 4.66
CA GLY A 113 14.78 -8.32 3.97
C GLY A 113 13.87 -9.45 4.45
N GLU A 114 13.51 -9.47 5.73
CA GLU A 114 12.61 -10.47 6.30
C GLU A 114 11.15 -10.22 5.82
N HIS A 115 10.73 -8.96 5.77
CA HIS A 115 9.42 -8.60 5.20
C HIS A 115 9.33 -9.06 3.74
N LYS A 116 10.33 -8.73 2.93
CA LYS A 116 10.42 -9.20 1.54
C LYS A 116 10.27 -10.71 1.41
N ARG A 117 11.02 -11.47 2.23
CA ARG A 117 10.97 -12.94 2.22
C ARG A 117 9.56 -13.45 2.53
N MET A 118 8.92 -12.93 3.57
CA MET A 118 7.57 -13.33 3.96
C MET A 118 6.52 -13.00 2.88
N VAL A 119 6.61 -11.83 2.26
CA VAL A 119 5.72 -11.45 1.17
C VAL A 119 5.87 -12.39 -0.03
N GLN A 120 7.11 -12.69 -0.42
CA GLN A 120 7.37 -13.59 -1.54
C GLN A 120 6.91 -15.03 -1.25
N GLU A 121 7.07 -15.52 -0.03
CA GLU A 121 6.56 -16.83 0.38
C GLU A 121 5.02 -16.89 0.34
N ASN A 122 4.35 -15.86 0.87
CA ASN A 122 2.89 -15.76 0.81
C ASN A 122 2.38 -15.67 -0.63
N PHE A 123 3.04 -14.85 -1.45
CA PHE A 123 2.71 -14.71 -2.88
C PHE A 123 2.80 -16.06 -3.59
N SER A 124 3.91 -16.78 -3.41
CA SER A 124 4.12 -18.10 -4.03
C SER A 124 3.10 -19.13 -3.54
N ALA A 125 2.73 -19.09 -2.25
CA ALA A 125 1.70 -19.98 -1.72
C ALA A 125 0.32 -19.72 -2.34
N LEU A 126 -0.03 -18.46 -2.56
CA LEU A 126 -1.29 -18.08 -3.23
C LEU A 126 -1.29 -18.45 -4.71
N GLU A 127 -0.16 -18.30 -5.38
CA GLU A 127 0.00 -18.71 -6.78
C GLU A 127 -0.18 -20.23 -6.92
N VAL A 128 0.53 -21.02 -6.14
CA VAL A 128 0.39 -22.49 -6.11
C VAL A 128 -1.03 -22.91 -5.73
N GLY A 129 -1.69 -22.14 -4.84
CA GLY A 129 -3.07 -22.37 -4.44
C GLY A 129 -4.11 -22.04 -5.53
N GLY A 130 -3.70 -21.47 -6.66
CA GLY A 130 -4.60 -21.11 -7.77
C GLY A 130 -5.46 -19.87 -7.48
N PHE A 131 -5.01 -18.99 -6.57
CA PHE A 131 -5.74 -17.78 -6.23
C PHE A 131 -5.43 -16.58 -7.11
N PHE A 132 -4.53 -16.74 -8.08
CA PHE A 132 -4.25 -15.71 -9.08
C PHE A 132 -4.77 -16.12 -10.46
N GLU A 133 -5.13 -15.12 -11.25
CA GLU A 133 -5.35 -15.25 -12.69
C GLU A 133 -4.43 -14.26 -13.44
N ARG A 134 -3.87 -14.69 -14.56
CA ARG A 134 -3.07 -13.83 -15.45
C ARG A 134 -4.00 -13.10 -16.40
N LYS A 135 -3.82 -11.78 -16.53
CA LYS A 135 -4.53 -10.95 -17.50
C LYS A 135 -3.56 -9.99 -18.17
N THR A 136 -3.71 -9.85 -19.47
CA THR A 136 -3.10 -8.76 -20.23
C THR A 136 -3.92 -7.51 -20.06
N THR A 137 -3.26 -6.41 -19.73
CA THR A 137 -3.87 -5.09 -19.56
C THR A 137 -3.15 -4.07 -20.42
N GLU A 138 -3.85 -3.03 -20.83
CA GLU A 138 -3.26 -1.88 -21.49
C GLU A 138 -2.77 -0.87 -20.46
N GLN A 139 -1.57 -0.31 -20.70
CA GLN A 139 -0.97 0.67 -19.82
C GLN A 139 -0.19 1.71 -20.64
N TYR A 140 -0.10 2.94 -20.14
CA TYR A 140 0.72 3.95 -20.76
C TYR A 140 2.21 3.61 -20.63
N TYR A 141 2.93 3.84 -21.72
CA TYR A 141 4.36 3.63 -21.83
C TYR A 141 5.02 4.91 -22.32
N GLU A 142 5.98 5.41 -21.56
CA GLU A 142 6.82 6.55 -21.93
C GLU A 142 7.96 6.08 -22.83
N VAL A 143 8.07 6.69 -24.01
CA VAL A 143 9.11 6.35 -25.00
C VAL A 143 10.20 7.41 -24.98
N ASN A 144 11.42 6.98 -24.72
CA ASN A 144 12.62 7.79 -24.83
C ASN A 144 13.02 8.04 -26.29
N SER A 145 13.91 9.02 -26.51
CA SER A 145 14.41 9.37 -27.84
C SER A 145 15.21 8.26 -28.52
N ASP A 146 15.76 7.31 -27.75
CA ASP A 146 16.49 6.14 -28.23
C ASP A 146 15.59 4.90 -28.48
N GLY A 147 14.27 5.04 -28.27
CA GLY A 147 13.29 3.96 -28.41
C GLY A 147 13.12 3.07 -27.18
N THR A 148 13.94 3.23 -26.16
CA THR A 148 13.71 2.63 -24.83
C THR A 148 12.58 3.34 -24.12
N GLY A 149 12.19 2.88 -22.94
CA GLY A 149 11.17 3.56 -22.16
C GLY A 149 10.76 2.76 -20.95
N ARG A 150 9.67 3.21 -20.31
CA ARG A 150 9.10 2.55 -19.13
C ARG A 150 7.60 2.62 -19.13
N PHE A 151 6.94 1.64 -18.52
CA PHE A 151 5.54 1.75 -18.17
C PHE A 151 5.33 2.86 -17.15
N LEU A 152 4.21 3.55 -17.25
CA LEU A 152 3.81 4.63 -16.37
C LEU A 152 2.69 4.14 -15.44
N PRO A 153 3.01 3.72 -14.22
CA PRO A 153 1.97 3.35 -13.26
C PRO A 153 1.17 4.59 -12.83
N ASP A 154 0.00 4.36 -12.34
CA ASP A 154 -1.11 5.27 -12.05
C ASP A 154 -0.75 6.74 -11.75
N ARG A 155 0.22 6.98 -10.87
CA ARG A 155 0.60 8.35 -10.43
C ARG A 155 1.68 9.03 -11.28
N TYR A 156 2.18 8.32 -12.27
CA TYR A 156 3.10 8.87 -13.26
C TYR A 156 2.39 9.48 -14.46
N VAL A 157 1.06 9.30 -14.56
CA VAL A 157 0.23 9.87 -15.62
C VAL A 157 -0.78 10.85 -15.02
N GLU A 158 -0.86 12.00 -15.65
CA GLU A 158 -1.89 13.01 -15.37
C GLU A 158 -2.58 13.38 -16.68
N GLY A 159 -3.84 13.80 -16.60
CA GLY A 159 -4.60 14.17 -17.79
C GLY A 159 -5.94 14.80 -17.44
N THR A 160 -6.86 14.79 -18.38
CA THR A 160 -8.22 15.28 -18.18
C THR A 160 -9.13 14.13 -17.73
N CYS A 161 -9.88 14.33 -16.66
CA CYS A 161 -10.81 13.34 -16.12
C CYS A 161 -11.86 12.92 -17.16
N PRO A 162 -12.05 11.62 -17.41
CA PRO A 162 -13.06 11.15 -18.37
C PRO A 162 -14.50 11.44 -17.93
N VAL A 163 -14.73 11.62 -16.61
CA VAL A 163 -16.07 11.78 -16.02
C VAL A 163 -16.47 13.24 -15.88
N CYS A 164 -15.64 14.10 -15.28
CA CYS A 164 -16.00 15.49 -14.98
C CYS A 164 -15.20 16.53 -15.79
N ALA A 165 -14.26 16.09 -16.63
CA ALA A 165 -13.40 16.94 -17.44
C ALA A 165 -12.48 17.89 -16.63
N ALA A 166 -12.22 17.62 -15.37
CA ALA A 166 -11.23 18.36 -14.60
C ALA A 166 -9.82 18.05 -15.12
N GLU A 167 -9.00 19.07 -15.27
CA GLU A 167 -7.59 18.96 -15.63
C GLU A 167 -6.73 18.45 -14.44
N GLY A 168 -5.59 17.82 -14.71
CA GLY A 168 -4.67 17.32 -13.70
C GLY A 168 -5.20 16.11 -12.93
N ALA A 169 -6.15 15.38 -13.49
CA ALA A 169 -6.63 14.12 -12.93
C ALA A 169 -5.54 13.05 -13.02
N ARG A 170 -5.44 12.23 -11.98
CA ARG A 170 -4.43 11.15 -11.89
C ARG A 170 -4.89 9.91 -12.63
N GLY A 171 -3.97 9.00 -12.92
CA GLY A 171 -4.25 7.77 -13.67
C GLY A 171 -5.21 6.78 -13.00
N ASP A 172 -5.48 6.91 -11.69
CA ASP A 172 -6.33 6.00 -10.93
C ASP A 172 -7.63 6.65 -10.41
N GLN A 173 -7.61 7.98 -10.23
CA GLN A 173 -8.76 8.70 -9.68
C GLN A 173 -8.71 10.21 -9.95
N CYS A 174 -9.87 10.85 -9.91
CA CYS A 174 -10.01 12.29 -10.00
C CYS A 174 -10.19 12.91 -8.62
N ASP A 175 -9.29 13.82 -8.21
CA ASP A 175 -9.40 14.53 -6.94
C ASP A 175 -10.59 15.51 -6.89
N ALA A 176 -11.11 15.94 -8.06
CA ALA A 176 -12.22 16.90 -8.13
C ALA A 176 -13.60 16.24 -7.96
N CYS A 177 -13.83 15.05 -8.54
CA CYS A 177 -15.14 14.38 -8.47
C CYS A 177 -15.11 13.03 -7.74
N GLY A 178 -13.93 12.53 -7.35
CA GLY A 178 -13.78 11.25 -6.66
C GLY A 178 -13.99 10.00 -7.54
N ALA A 179 -14.19 10.18 -8.85
CA ALA A 179 -14.36 9.05 -9.78
C ALA A 179 -13.06 8.25 -9.89
N THR A 180 -13.19 6.92 -9.95
CA THR A 180 -12.11 5.98 -10.27
C THR A 180 -12.28 5.45 -11.68
N TYR A 181 -11.19 5.22 -12.38
CA TYR A 181 -11.14 4.76 -13.78
C TYR A 181 -9.78 4.09 -14.05
N GLU A 182 -9.66 3.40 -15.16
CA GLU A 182 -8.39 2.89 -15.64
C GLU A 182 -7.54 4.03 -16.24
N ALA A 183 -6.22 4.00 -16.05
CA ALA A 183 -5.33 5.09 -16.51
C ALA A 183 -5.51 5.43 -17.99
N VAL A 184 -5.73 4.42 -18.82
CA VAL A 184 -5.90 4.57 -20.28
C VAL A 184 -7.20 5.29 -20.69
N GLU A 185 -8.13 5.52 -19.76
CA GLU A 185 -9.35 6.29 -19.99
C GLU A 185 -9.14 7.82 -19.86
N LEU A 186 -7.99 8.25 -19.29
CA LEU A 186 -7.65 9.68 -19.23
C LEU A 186 -7.59 10.29 -20.63
N LYS A 187 -8.13 11.50 -20.75
CA LYS A 187 -7.99 12.30 -21.97
C LYS A 187 -6.73 13.16 -21.87
N ASP A 188 -6.08 13.36 -23.01
CA ASP A 188 -4.86 14.17 -23.11
C ASP A 188 -3.79 13.77 -22.06
N PRO A 189 -3.42 12.47 -21.97
CA PRO A 189 -2.50 12.00 -20.95
C PRO A 189 -1.09 12.56 -21.16
N VAL A 190 -0.44 12.91 -20.07
CA VAL A 190 0.96 13.37 -20.06
C VAL A 190 1.75 12.64 -18.98
N SER A 191 3.02 12.35 -19.24
CA SER A 191 3.92 11.88 -18.18
C SER A 191 4.17 13.02 -17.21
N LYS A 192 3.93 12.77 -15.94
CA LYS A 192 4.15 13.74 -14.86
C LYS A 192 5.60 14.17 -14.74
N MET A 193 6.52 13.22 -14.90
CA MET A 193 7.96 13.46 -14.74
C MET A 193 8.60 14.00 -16.02
N ASN A 194 8.01 13.73 -17.17
CA ASN A 194 8.50 14.20 -18.46
C ASN A 194 7.34 14.60 -19.38
N PRO A 195 6.72 15.78 -19.16
CA PRO A 195 5.54 16.22 -19.92
C PRO A 195 5.75 16.32 -21.43
N SER A 196 7.00 16.36 -21.90
CA SER A 196 7.34 16.38 -23.33
C SER A 196 7.57 15.00 -23.94
N ALA A 197 7.54 13.93 -23.13
CA ALA A 197 7.73 12.59 -23.61
C ALA A 197 6.58 12.15 -24.52
N ARG A 198 6.91 11.33 -25.52
CA ARG A 198 5.90 10.60 -26.27
C ARG A 198 5.34 9.48 -25.39
N ILE A 199 4.01 9.43 -25.27
CA ILE A 199 3.31 8.37 -24.59
C ILE A 199 2.59 7.51 -25.60
N GLU A 200 2.63 6.20 -25.45
CA GLU A 200 1.86 5.22 -26.21
C GLU A 200 1.23 4.19 -25.27
N ILE A 201 0.21 3.49 -25.74
CA ILE A 201 -0.41 2.39 -25.00
C ILE A 201 0.30 1.10 -25.41
N ARG A 202 0.70 0.29 -24.43
CA ARG A 202 1.26 -1.06 -24.60
C ARG A 202 0.57 -2.06 -23.71
N GLU A 203 0.51 -3.29 -24.19
CA GLU A 203 0.04 -4.41 -23.38
C GLU A 203 1.12 -4.87 -22.40
N THR A 204 0.67 -5.23 -21.20
CA THR A 204 1.50 -5.82 -20.15
C THR A 204 0.68 -6.84 -19.36
N ASP A 205 1.34 -7.92 -18.94
CA ASP A 205 0.68 -8.99 -18.18
C ASP A 205 0.81 -8.75 -16.69
N HIS A 206 -0.31 -8.92 -15.99
CA HIS A 206 -0.37 -8.84 -14.54
C HIS A 206 -1.07 -10.04 -13.94
N LEU A 207 -0.74 -10.34 -12.67
CA LEU A 207 -1.51 -11.27 -11.86
C LEU A 207 -2.59 -10.52 -11.10
N PHE A 208 -3.76 -11.14 -11.06
CA PHE A 208 -4.94 -10.63 -10.37
C PHE A 208 -5.36 -11.62 -9.29
N TYR A 209 -5.43 -11.16 -8.05
CA TYR A 209 -5.96 -11.95 -6.94
C TYR A 209 -7.47 -12.13 -7.10
N ARG A 210 -7.92 -13.39 -7.09
CA ARG A 210 -9.30 -13.82 -7.28
C ARG A 210 -10.14 -13.53 -6.04
N LEU A 211 -10.30 -12.24 -5.71
CA LEU A 211 -11.08 -11.80 -4.56
C LEU A 211 -12.56 -12.22 -4.65
N ASP A 212 -13.07 -12.40 -5.86
CA ASP A 212 -14.41 -12.90 -6.17
C ASP A 212 -14.69 -14.28 -5.54
N LEU A 213 -13.68 -15.15 -5.43
CA LEU A 213 -13.82 -16.46 -4.81
C LEU A 213 -14.19 -16.39 -3.33
N PHE A 214 -13.92 -15.29 -2.67
CA PHE A 214 -14.12 -15.07 -1.24
C PHE A 214 -15.42 -14.34 -0.90
N GLN A 215 -16.24 -13.96 -1.89
CA GLN A 215 -17.47 -13.18 -1.72
C GLN A 215 -18.34 -13.73 -0.56
N LYS A 216 -18.72 -15.02 -0.62
CA LYS A 216 -19.61 -15.63 0.38
C LYS A 216 -18.99 -15.68 1.79
N VAL A 217 -17.69 -15.96 1.87
CA VAL A 217 -16.98 -16.02 3.17
C VAL A 217 -16.93 -14.65 3.81
N LEU A 218 -16.66 -13.61 3.01
CA LEU A 218 -16.60 -12.23 3.46
C LEU A 218 -17.98 -11.68 3.84
N GLU A 219 -19.05 -12.06 3.13
CA GLU A 219 -20.43 -11.74 3.52
C GLU A 219 -20.78 -12.35 4.88
N GLN A 220 -20.45 -13.63 5.10
CA GLN A 220 -20.68 -14.30 6.38
C GLN A 220 -19.89 -13.64 7.50
N HIS A 221 -18.61 -13.31 7.25
CA HIS A 221 -17.78 -12.61 8.22
C HIS A 221 -18.35 -11.22 8.56
N ALA A 222 -18.69 -10.40 7.56
CA ALA A 222 -19.27 -9.08 7.76
C ALA A 222 -20.57 -9.14 8.57
N ASN A 223 -21.42 -10.14 8.31
CA ASN A 223 -22.65 -10.36 9.07
C ASN A 223 -22.36 -10.73 10.53
N SER A 224 -21.34 -11.53 10.81
CA SER A 224 -20.95 -11.88 12.18
C SER A 224 -20.41 -10.67 12.97
N GLN A 225 -19.94 -9.61 12.31
CA GLN A 225 -19.37 -8.42 12.93
C GLN A 225 -20.38 -7.29 13.21
N GLN A 226 -21.69 -7.53 12.99
CA GLN A 226 -22.72 -6.47 13.11
C GLN A 226 -22.79 -5.79 14.48
N GLY A 227 -22.45 -6.48 15.56
CA GLY A 227 -22.39 -5.93 16.92
C GLY A 227 -21.05 -5.24 17.27
N ILE A 228 -20.00 -5.44 16.47
CA ILE A 228 -18.62 -5.07 16.80
C ILE A 228 -18.13 -3.90 15.96
N TRP A 229 -18.32 -3.95 14.65
CA TRP A 229 -17.79 -2.94 13.74
C TRP A 229 -18.51 -1.61 13.85
N LYS A 230 -17.76 -0.52 13.65
CA LYS A 230 -18.31 0.84 13.55
C LYS A 230 -19.24 0.96 12.32
N SER A 231 -20.20 1.86 12.38
CA SER A 231 -21.20 2.04 11.31
C SER A 231 -20.62 2.35 9.94
N ASN A 232 -19.58 3.19 9.87
CA ASN A 232 -18.90 3.51 8.61
C ASN A 232 -18.20 2.30 8.00
N VAL A 233 -17.56 1.44 8.82
CA VAL A 233 -16.93 0.20 8.36
C VAL A 233 -17.99 -0.75 7.77
N LYS A 234 -19.12 -0.93 8.48
CA LYS A 234 -20.23 -1.77 8.00
C LYS A 234 -20.78 -1.28 6.66
N SER A 235 -21.05 0.03 6.56
CA SER A 235 -21.61 0.61 5.33
C SER A 235 -20.66 0.46 4.16
N MET A 236 -19.36 0.72 4.36
CA MET A 236 -18.35 0.59 3.31
C MET A 236 -18.21 -0.87 2.87
N THR A 237 -18.06 -1.80 3.82
CA THR A 237 -17.95 -3.23 3.50
C THR A 237 -19.19 -3.74 2.76
N LYS A 238 -20.39 -3.35 3.23
CA LYS A 238 -21.63 -3.73 2.57
C LYS A 238 -21.68 -3.23 1.13
N ASN A 239 -21.31 -1.98 0.86
CA ASN A 239 -21.29 -1.44 -0.49
C ASN A 239 -20.37 -2.24 -1.42
N TRP A 240 -19.17 -2.61 -0.96
CA TRP A 240 -18.25 -3.44 -1.74
C TRP A 240 -18.83 -4.82 -2.04
N LEU A 241 -19.45 -5.46 -1.04
CA LEU A 241 -20.05 -6.78 -1.20
C LEU A 241 -21.29 -6.73 -2.12
N ASP A 242 -22.14 -5.70 -1.99
CA ASP A 242 -23.32 -5.51 -2.85
C ASP A 242 -22.95 -5.28 -4.33
N MET A 243 -21.81 -4.64 -4.60
CA MET A 243 -21.28 -4.47 -5.97
C MET A 243 -20.72 -5.77 -6.56
N GLY A 244 -20.44 -6.76 -5.73
CA GLY A 244 -19.71 -7.98 -6.09
C GLY A 244 -18.21 -7.75 -6.19
N LEU A 245 -17.45 -8.56 -5.45
CA LEU A 245 -16.01 -8.48 -5.43
C LEU A 245 -15.41 -8.88 -6.78
N GLN A 246 -14.47 -8.09 -7.27
CA GLN A 246 -13.78 -8.31 -8.54
C GLN A 246 -12.31 -8.69 -8.29
N PRO A 247 -11.69 -9.46 -9.19
CA PRO A 247 -10.25 -9.70 -9.13
C PRO A 247 -9.46 -8.37 -9.10
N ARG A 248 -8.37 -8.34 -8.33
CA ARG A 248 -7.53 -7.15 -8.12
C ARG A 248 -6.09 -7.42 -8.52
N ALA A 249 -5.52 -6.55 -9.34
CA ALA A 249 -4.13 -6.66 -9.76
C ALA A 249 -3.17 -6.59 -8.57
N VAL A 250 -2.27 -7.57 -8.46
CA VAL A 250 -1.29 -7.72 -7.36
C VAL A 250 0.15 -7.56 -7.84
N THR A 251 0.37 -7.25 -9.09
CA THR A 251 1.68 -6.92 -9.66
C THR A 251 1.66 -5.55 -10.33
N ARG A 252 2.82 -4.93 -10.44
CA ARG A 252 3.01 -3.62 -11.09
C ARG A 252 4.32 -3.59 -11.87
N ASP A 253 4.35 -2.86 -12.98
CA ASP A 253 5.56 -2.52 -13.73
C ASP A 253 6.31 -1.40 -13.00
N LEU A 254 7.11 -1.77 -12.02
CA LEU A 254 7.91 -0.88 -11.17
C LEU A 254 9.25 -1.54 -10.86
N GLU A 255 10.30 -0.73 -10.84
CA GLU A 255 11.64 -1.18 -10.44
C GLU A 255 11.84 -1.17 -8.92
N TRP A 256 11.10 -0.32 -8.21
CA TRP A 256 11.20 -0.18 -6.75
C TRP A 256 10.02 -0.83 -6.05
N GLY A 257 10.28 -1.94 -5.39
CA GLY A 257 9.29 -2.76 -4.68
C GLY A 257 9.83 -4.15 -4.41
N ILE A 258 8.99 -5.04 -3.91
CA ILE A 258 9.32 -6.45 -3.73
C ILE A 258 9.18 -7.16 -5.09
N PRO A 259 10.27 -7.70 -5.67
CA PRO A 259 10.20 -8.40 -6.95
C PRO A 259 9.22 -9.56 -6.91
N VAL A 260 8.44 -9.73 -7.97
CA VAL A 260 7.56 -10.88 -8.16
C VAL A 260 8.40 -12.16 -8.14
N PRO A 261 8.09 -13.15 -7.28
CA PRO A 261 8.90 -14.36 -7.13
C PRO A 261 8.54 -15.44 -8.16
N LEU A 262 8.49 -15.08 -9.43
CA LEU A 262 8.19 -15.98 -10.54
C LEU A 262 9.31 -15.92 -11.56
N ASP A 263 9.60 -17.08 -12.18
CA ASP A 263 10.60 -17.20 -13.23
C ASP A 263 10.03 -16.75 -14.59
N GLY A 264 10.91 -16.23 -15.44
CA GLY A 264 10.62 -15.83 -16.81
C GLY A 264 10.71 -14.34 -17.04
N ASP A 265 10.97 -13.98 -18.31
CA ASP A 265 11.18 -12.60 -18.74
C ASP A 265 9.93 -11.73 -18.55
N ASP A 266 8.75 -12.33 -18.59
CA ASP A 266 7.47 -11.64 -18.39
C ASP A 266 7.33 -10.99 -17.00
N TRP A 267 8.06 -11.50 -16.01
CA TRP A 267 8.03 -11.03 -14.62
C TRP A 267 9.25 -10.19 -14.24
N SER A 268 10.23 -10.13 -15.13
CA SER A 268 11.40 -9.24 -14.95
C SER A 268 10.97 -7.78 -14.94
N GLY A 269 11.43 -7.01 -13.96
CA GLY A 269 11.05 -5.60 -13.82
C GLY A 269 9.64 -5.35 -13.24
N LYS A 270 9.01 -6.41 -12.70
CA LYS A 270 7.72 -6.30 -12.02
C LYS A 270 7.87 -6.51 -10.52
N CYS A 271 7.09 -5.75 -9.76
CA CYS A 271 7.01 -5.86 -8.30
C CYS A 271 5.62 -6.28 -7.85
N VAL A 272 5.57 -6.88 -6.67
CA VAL A 272 4.32 -7.06 -5.91
C VAL A 272 3.74 -5.68 -5.63
N TYR A 273 2.42 -5.55 -5.77
CA TYR A 273 1.73 -4.30 -5.50
C TYR A 273 1.80 -3.96 -4.02
N VAL A 274 2.23 -2.74 -3.71
CA VAL A 274 2.47 -2.27 -2.34
C VAL A 274 1.32 -2.50 -1.35
N TRP A 275 0.08 -2.55 -1.81
CA TRP A 275 -1.07 -2.82 -0.95
C TRP A 275 -1.37 -4.31 -0.79
N PHE A 276 -0.58 -5.17 -1.42
CA PHE A 276 -0.67 -6.61 -1.32
C PHE A 276 0.48 -7.22 -0.48
N GLU A 277 1.48 -6.43 -0.13
CA GLU A 277 2.60 -6.82 0.71
C GLU A 277 2.35 -6.65 2.23
#